data_e6f9193ebb83b749f1e3bf2077c8922e
#
_entry.id   e6f9193ebb83b749f1e3bf2077c8922e
#
_cell.length_a   1.000
_cell.length_b   1.000
_cell.length_c   1.000
_cell.angle_alpha   90.00
_cell.angle_beta   90.00
_cell.angle_gamma   90.00
#
_symmetry.space_group_name_H-M   'P 1'
#
loop_
_entity.id
_entity.type
_entity.pdbx_description
1 polymer ?
#
loop_
_entity_poly.entity_id
_entity_poly.type
_entity_poly.pdbx_seq_one_letter_code
_entity_poly.pdbx_strand_id
1 'polypeptide(L)'
;RPWVEALRNVGFAVFAKPKSDEDSDVDQDMLAHIERRRDEGVLQGVVVASADGQNFQEPLLELVRDGIPVTVLGFHEHASWAVTHEDIEFVDLEDIEGVFREPLPRINLDNLPEGGAWLQPFRPLTALLKQR
;
A
#
# COMPACT_ATOMS: atom_id res chain seq x y z
N ARG A 1 14.63 -3.99 8.70
CA ARG A 1 14.63 -5.41 9.09
C ARG A 1 13.58 -5.77 10.15
N PRO A 2 13.40 -5.00 11.24
CA PRO A 2 12.35 -5.33 12.21
C PRO A 2 10.95 -5.38 11.59
N TRP A 3 10.68 -4.58 10.57
CA TRP A 3 9.43 -4.58 9.82
C TRP A 3 9.19 -5.90 9.09
N VAL A 4 10.23 -6.45 8.47
CA VAL A 4 10.13 -7.72 7.74
C VAL A 4 9.72 -8.84 8.71
N GLU A 5 10.38 -8.91 9.87
CA GLU A 5 10.05 -9.91 10.87
C GLU A 5 8.66 -9.73 11.46
N ALA A 6 8.29 -8.48 11.75
CA ALA A 6 6.96 -8.17 12.27
C ALA A 6 5.86 -8.60 11.30
N LEU A 7 6.00 -8.29 10.01
CA LEU A 7 5.02 -8.66 9.00
C LEU A 7 4.95 -10.19 8.83
N ARG A 8 6.09 -10.87 8.81
CA ARG A 8 6.13 -12.34 8.71
C ARG A 8 5.47 -12.99 9.91
N ASN A 9 5.66 -12.43 11.10
CA ASN A 9 5.07 -12.96 12.32
C ASN A 9 3.55 -12.84 12.36
N VAL A 10 3.00 -11.89 11.65
CA VAL A 10 1.53 -11.75 11.54
C VAL A 10 0.95 -12.41 10.28
N GLY A 11 1.77 -13.16 9.56
CA GLY A 11 1.28 -13.99 8.47
C GLY A 11 1.51 -13.45 7.05
N PHE A 12 2.24 -12.36 6.89
CA PHE A 12 2.54 -11.84 5.57
C PHE A 12 3.75 -12.55 4.94
N ALA A 13 3.65 -12.86 3.66
CA ALA A 13 4.81 -13.16 2.85
C ALA A 13 5.46 -11.82 2.47
N VAL A 14 6.76 -11.71 2.66
CA VAL A 14 7.49 -10.47 2.41
C VAL A 14 8.47 -10.66 1.26
N PHE A 15 8.31 -9.87 0.21
CA PHE A 15 9.29 -9.77 -0.86
C PHE A 15 10.22 -8.59 -0.54
N ALA A 16 11.51 -8.85 -0.57
CA ALA A 16 12.51 -7.82 -0.32
C ALA A 16 13.60 -7.92 -1.37
N LYS A 17 14.01 -6.78 -1.89
CA LYS A 17 15.15 -6.71 -2.79
C LYS A 17 16.03 -5.51 -2.45
N PRO A 18 17.34 -5.56 -2.75
CA PRO A 18 18.19 -4.41 -2.56
C PRO A 18 17.73 -3.23 -3.42
N LYS A 19 17.78 -2.03 -2.86
CA LYS A 19 17.53 -0.82 -3.63
C LYS A 19 18.77 -0.51 -4.47
N SER A 20 18.61 -0.47 -5.78
CA SER A 20 19.72 -0.25 -6.71
C SER A 20 19.94 1.21 -7.04
N ASP A 21 18.89 2.04 -6.99
CA ASP A 21 18.95 3.47 -7.26
C ASP A 21 17.79 4.19 -6.56
N GLU A 22 17.72 5.52 -6.70
CA GLU A 22 16.65 6.31 -6.06
C GLU A 22 15.28 6.03 -6.67
N ASP A 23 15.23 5.67 -7.94
CA ASP A 23 13.99 5.38 -8.66
C ASP A 23 13.55 3.93 -8.55
N SER A 24 14.33 3.10 -7.86
CA SER A 24 14.03 1.70 -7.65
C SER A 24 12.84 1.54 -6.71
N ASP A 25 11.80 0.86 -7.19
CA ASP A 25 10.62 0.49 -6.40
C ASP A 25 10.25 -0.96 -6.62
N VAL A 26 9.21 -1.42 -5.95
CA VAL A 26 8.74 -2.80 -6.02
C VAL A 26 7.43 -2.95 -6.80
N ASP A 27 6.94 -1.90 -7.42
CA ASP A 27 5.64 -1.94 -8.12
C ASP A 27 5.65 -2.97 -9.24
N GLN A 28 6.72 -3.02 -10.03
CA GLN A 28 6.84 -4.00 -11.10
C GLN A 28 6.93 -5.44 -10.57
N ASP A 29 7.56 -5.63 -9.43
CA ASP A 29 7.63 -6.95 -8.78
C ASP A 29 6.26 -7.37 -8.26
N MET A 30 5.49 -6.45 -7.71
CA MET A 30 4.12 -6.69 -7.28
C MET A 30 3.23 -7.06 -8.45
N LEU A 31 3.30 -6.30 -9.54
CA LEU A 31 2.52 -6.57 -10.75
C LEU A 31 2.89 -7.91 -11.37
N ALA A 32 4.18 -8.24 -11.43
CA ALA A 32 4.64 -9.54 -11.92
C ALA A 32 4.12 -10.70 -11.06
N HIS A 33 4.04 -10.50 -9.76
CA HIS A 33 3.48 -11.51 -8.86
C HIS A 33 1.99 -11.72 -9.08
N ILE A 34 1.24 -10.63 -9.25
CA ILE A 34 -0.20 -10.68 -9.55
C ILE A 34 -0.43 -11.42 -10.86
N GLU A 35 0.32 -11.07 -11.90
CA GLU A 35 0.22 -11.71 -13.21
C GLU A 35 0.52 -13.21 -13.15
N ARG A 36 1.54 -13.58 -12.40
CA ARG A 36 1.88 -15.00 -12.20
C ARG A 36 0.73 -15.75 -11.53
N ARG A 37 0.13 -15.20 -10.49
CA ARG A 37 -1.02 -15.81 -9.82
C ARG A 37 -2.24 -15.91 -10.72
N ARG A 38 -2.45 -14.91 -11.56
CA ARG A 38 -3.50 -14.94 -12.58
C ARG A 38 -3.27 -16.08 -13.57
N ASP A 39 -2.05 -16.21 -14.09
CA ASP A 39 -1.69 -17.27 -15.05
C ASP A 39 -1.81 -18.66 -14.45
N GLU A 40 -1.55 -18.83 -13.17
CA GLU A 40 -1.77 -20.08 -12.43
C GLU A 40 -3.25 -20.41 -12.23
N GLY A 41 -4.14 -19.47 -12.50
CA GLY A 41 -5.58 -19.66 -12.33
C GLY A 41 -6.06 -19.69 -10.88
N VAL A 42 -5.24 -19.23 -9.94
CA VAL A 42 -5.56 -19.26 -8.50
C VAL A 42 -6.06 -17.91 -7.97
N LEU A 43 -6.05 -16.87 -8.80
CA LEU A 43 -6.40 -15.53 -8.37
C LEU A 43 -7.91 -15.34 -8.33
N GLN A 44 -8.47 -15.16 -7.15
CA GLN A 44 -9.90 -14.96 -6.94
C GLN A 44 -10.28 -13.51 -6.70
N GLY A 45 -9.32 -12.68 -6.35
CA GLY A 45 -9.50 -11.26 -6.11
C GLY A 45 -8.18 -10.63 -5.74
N VAL A 46 -8.09 -9.32 -5.84
CA VAL A 46 -6.88 -8.56 -5.51
C VAL A 46 -7.25 -7.39 -4.63
N VAL A 47 -6.51 -7.23 -3.53
CA VAL A 47 -6.56 -6.04 -2.70
C VAL A 47 -5.18 -5.39 -2.75
N VAL A 48 -5.11 -4.18 -3.24
CA VAL A 48 -3.86 -3.44 -3.35
C VAL A 48 -3.88 -2.26 -2.40
N ALA A 49 -2.89 -2.19 -1.52
CA ALA A 49 -2.65 -1.03 -0.68
C ALA A 49 -1.39 -0.32 -1.21
N SER A 50 -1.60 0.74 -1.96
CA SER A 50 -0.50 1.50 -2.56
C SER A 50 -0.81 2.99 -2.51
N ALA A 51 0.20 3.78 -2.20
CA ALA A 51 0.09 5.24 -2.15
C ALA A 51 0.12 5.87 -3.55
N ASP A 52 0.78 5.21 -4.51
CA ASP A 52 0.89 5.67 -5.89
C ASP A 52 0.26 4.63 -6.82
N GLY A 53 -1.03 4.83 -7.06
CA GLY A 53 -1.82 3.87 -7.82
C GLY A 53 -1.67 3.93 -9.33
N GLN A 54 -1.00 4.93 -9.90
CA GLN A 54 -0.99 5.12 -11.35
C GLN A 54 -0.36 3.95 -12.10
N ASN A 55 0.71 3.38 -11.58
CA ASN A 55 1.37 2.22 -12.19
C ASN A 55 0.50 0.97 -12.19
N PHE A 56 -0.50 0.92 -11.33
CA PHE A 56 -1.40 -0.22 -11.20
C PHE A 56 -2.67 -0.08 -12.02
N GLN A 57 -2.97 1.10 -12.56
CA GLN A 57 -4.24 1.38 -13.22
C GLN A 57 -4.55 0.38 -14.33
N GLU A 58 -3.76 0.32 -15.37
CA GLU A 58 -4.04 -0.59 -16.51
C GLU A 58 -4.01 -2.06 -16.13
N PRO A 59 -3.00 -2.56 -15.38
CA PRO A 59 -3.01 -3.96 -14.96
C PRO A 59 -4.22 -4.35 -14.13
N LEU A 60 -4.67 -3.49 -13.21
CA LEU A 60 -5.84 -3.78 -12.39
C LEU A 60 -7.14 -3.72 -13.20
N LEU A 61 -7.23 -2.79 -14.16
CA LEU A 61 -8.39 -2.74 -15.06
C LEU A 61 -8.49 -3.97 -15.94
N GLU A 62 -7.37 -4.54 -16.36
CA GLU A 62 -7.36 -5.80 -17.11
C GLU A 62 -7.94 -6.95 -16.26
N LEU A 63 -7.61 -7.00 -14.97
CA LEU A 63 -8.18 -7.99 -14.06
C LEU A 63 -9.70 -7.83 -13.95
N VAL A 64 -10.17 -6.60 -13.83
CA VAL A 64 -11.61 -6.31 -13.79
C VAL A 64 -12.29 -6.80 -15.05
N ARG A 65 -11.71 -6.56 -16.22
CA ARG A 65 -12.24 -7.04 -17.50
C ARG A 65 -12.33 -8.55 -17.56
N ASP A 66 -11.42 -9.25 -16.87
CA ASP A 66 -11.42 -10.71 -16.77
C ASP A 66 -12.35 -11.24 -15.67
N GLY A 67 -13.09 -10.36 -15.01
CA GLY A 67 -14.04 -10.75 -13.96
C GLY A 67 -13.40 -10.99 -12.60
N ILE A 68 -12.17 -10.55 -12.39
CA ILE A 68 -11.48 -10.68 -11.11
C ILE A 68 -11.75 -9.42 -10.27
N PRO A 69 -12.38 -9.54 -9.08
CA PRO A 69 -12.66 -8.39 -8.23
C PRO A 69 -11.37 -7.69 -7.77
N VAL A 70 -11.37 -6.38 -7.84
CA VAL A 70 -10.23 -5.54 -7.42
C VAL A 70 -10.69 -4.53 -6.39
N THR A 71 -9.98 -4.47 -5.28
CA THR A 71 -10.15 -3.46 -4.23
C THR A 71 -8.85 -2.69 -4.06
N VAL A 72 -8.95 -1.37 -4.01
CA VAL A 72 -7.80 -0.51 -3.72
C VAL A 72 -8.01 0.14 -2.35
N LEU A 73 -7.01 -0.04 -1.48
CA LEU A 73 -6.95 0.63 -0.18
C LEU A 73 -5.98 1.79 -0.29
N GLY A 74 -6.41 2.98 0.06
CA GLY A 74 -5.52 4.13 -0.02
C GLY A 74 -6.21 5.41 0.40
N PHE A 75 -5.65 6.52 -0.03
CA PHE A 75 -6.23 7.83 0.18
C PHE A 75 -6.72 8.35 -1.17
N HIS A 76 -7.95 8.88 -1.21
CA HIS A 76 -8.55 9.36 -2.46
C HIS A 76 -7.70 10.42 -3.16
N GLU A 77 -6.91 11.17 -2.40
CA GLU A 77 -6.00 12.19 -2.93
C GLU A 77 -4.92 11.59 -3.86
N HIS A 78 -4.53 10.35 -3.62
CA HIS A 78 -3.45 9.68 -4.34
C HIS A 78 -3.92 8.60 -5.31
N ALA A 79 -5.18 8.21 -5.23
CA ALA A 79 -5.74 7.12 -6.02
C ALA A 79 -7.01 7.55 -6.76
N SER A 80 -7.04 8.76 -7.28
CA SER A 80 -8.21 9.33 -7.95
C SER A 80 -8.74 8.46 -9.10
N TRP A 81 -7.84 7.78 -9.82
CA TRP A 81 -8.24 6.88 -10.90
C TRP A 81 -9.10 5.71 -10.40
N ALA A 82 -8.79 5.18 -9.21
CA ALA A 82 -9.56 4.09 -8.61
C ALA A 82 -10.90 4.58 -8.07
N VAL A 83 -10.92 5.78 -7.49
CA VAL A 83 -12.15 6.38 -6.96
C VAL A 83 -13.18 6.60 -8.04
N THR A 84 -12.75 6.97 -9.23
CA THR A 84 -13.65 7.30 -10.34
C THR A 84 -14.06 6.10 -11.18
N HIS A 85 -13.45 4.92 -10.97
CA HIS A 85 -13.76 3.73 -11.74
C HIS A 85 -14.83 2.89 -11.04
N GLU A 86 -15.96 2.70 -11.72
CA GLU A 86 -17.13 2.03 -11.13
C GLU A 86 -16.91 0.58 -10.74
N ASP A 87 -16.05 -0.13 -11.46
CA ASP A 87 -15.82 -1.56 -11.28
C ASP A 87 -14.70 -1.87 -10.27
N ILE A 88 -14.05 -0.85 -9.74
CA ILE A 88 -13.04 -1.00 -8.70
C ILE A 88 -13.62 -0.54 -7.38
N GLU A 89 -13.58 -1.42 -6.38
CA GLU A 89 -13.92 -1.03 -5.02
C GLU A 89 -12.77 -0.21 -4.45
N PHE A 90 -13.07 1.02 -4.04
CA PHE A 90 -12.10 1.86 -3.36
C PHE A 90 -12.47 2.02 -1.90
N VAL A 91 -11.51 1.73 -1.02
CA VAL A 91 -11.67 1.94 0.42
C VAL A 91 -10.71 3.03 0.85
N ASP A 92 -11.26 4.16 1.25
CA ASP A 92 -10.47 5.26 1.78
C ASP A 92 -10.08 4.94 3.22
N LEU A 93 -8.79 4.91 3.49
CA LEU A 93 -8.29 4.60 4.83
C LEU A 93 -8.71 5.65 5.86
N GLU A 94 -9.01 6.87 5.44
CA GLU A 94 -9.53 7.91 6.34
C GLU A 94 -10.93 7.59 6.85
N ASP A 95 -11.72 6.84 6.08
CA ASP A 95 -13.11 6.51 6.42
C ASP A 95 -13.22 5.30 7.35
N ILE A 96 -12.14 4.57 7.58
CA ILE A 96 -12.15 3.41 8.46
C ILE A 96 -11.97 3.85 9.91
N GLU A 97 -13.01 3.67 10.71
CA GLU A 97 -12.96 4.01 12.13
C GLU A 97 -11.88 3.20 12.84
N GLY A 98 -11.03 3.90 13.58
CA GLY A 98 -9.98 3.28 14.39
C GLY A 98 -8.69 2.92 13.64
N VAL A 99 -8.61 3.13 12.32
CA VAL A 99 -7.35 2.96 11.58
C VAL A 99 -6.31 3.94 12.13
N PHE A 100 -6.71 5.17 12.30
CA PHE A 100 -5.91 6.18 12.97
C PHE A 100 -6.53 6.45 14.35
N ARG A 101 -5.91 5.94 15.39
CA ARG A 101 -6.45 6.06 16.76
C ARG A 101 -6.50 7.47 17.27
N GLU A 102 -5.63 8.32 16.75
CA GLU A 102 -5.56 9.74 17.10
C GLU A 102 -5.36 10.54 15.83
N PRO A 103 -5.96 11.73 15.72
CA PRO A 103 -5.65 12.60 14.61
C PRO A 103 -4.15 12.88 14.58
N LEU A 104 -3.52 12.59 13.46
CA LEU A 104 -2.12 12.94 13.30
C LEU A 104 -2.00 14.45 13.17
N PRO A 105 -1.18 15.11 14.00
CA PRO A 105 -0.97 16.54 13.80
C PRO A 105 -0.37 16.76 12.41
N ARG A 106 -0.89 17.75 11.71
CA ARG A 106 -0.35 18.14 10.42
C ARG A 106 1.03 18.73 10.63
N ILE A 107 2.01 18.15 9.96
CA ILE A 107 3.37 18.66 9.99
C ILE A 107 3.50 19.65 8.84
N ASN A 108 3.98 20.85 9.16
CA ASN A 108 4.29 21.82 8.13
C ASN A 108 5.62 21.44 7.47
N LEU A 109 5.53 20.85 6.27
CA LEU A 109 6.70 20.40 5.52
C LEU A 109 7.48 21.56 4.90
N ASP A 110 6.92 22.76 4.90
CA ASP A 110 7.59 23.96 4.33
C ASP A 110 8.78 24.42 5.16
N ASN A 111 8.87 24.00 6.41
CA ASN A 111 9.94 24.38 7.34
C ASN A 111 10.98 23.28 7.56
N LEU A 112 11.04 22.30 6.69
CA LEU A 112 12.06 21.26 6.80
C LEU A 112 13.47 21.82 6.55
N PRO A 113 14.48 21.39 7.34
CA PRO A 113 15.86 21.72 7.06
C PRO A 113 16.31 21.19 5.69
N GLU A 114 17.27 21.83 5.04
CA GLU A 114 17.78 21.37 3.74
C GLU A 114 18.31 19.93 3.78
N GLY A 115 18.90 19.52 4.90
CA GLY A 115 19.39 18.16 5.10
C GLY A 115 18.30 17.14 5.45
N GLY A 116 17.03 17.58 5.49
CA GLY A 116 15.92 16.74 5.90
C GLY A 116 15.76 16.64 7.41
N ALA A 117 14.70 16.00 7.85
CA ALA A 117 14.45 15.77 9.24
C ALA A 117 13.82 14.38 9.45
N TRP A 118 14.17 13.75 10.54
CA TRP A 118 13.52 12.50 10.97
C TRP A 118 12.26 12.84 11.75
N LEU A 119 11.13 12.39 11.23
CA LEU A 119 9.84 12.56 11.89
C LEU A 119 9.55 11.30 12.69
N GLN A 120 9.55 11.44 14.00
CA GLN A 120 9.37 10.30 14.89
C GLN A 120 7.92 9.82 14.86
N PRO A 121 7.69 8.50 14.93
CA PRO A 121 6.34 7.98 14.99
C PRO A 121 5.68 8.35 16.33
N PHE A 122 4.38 8.62 16.31
CA PHE A 122 3.62 8.87 17.54
C PHE A 122 3.57 7.64 18.42
N ARG A 123 3.48 6.46 17.80
CA ARG A 123 3.54 5.18 18.48
C ARG A 123 4.56 4.31 17.77
N PRO A 124 5.65 3.95 18.42
CA PRO A 124 6.59 3.02 17.81
C PRO A 124 5.92 1.66 17.59
N LEU A 125 6.33 0.98 16.55
CA LEU A 125 5.78 -0.33 16.19
C LEU A 125 5.86 -1.32 17.35
N THR A 126 6.94 -1.24 18.12
CA THR A 126 7.13 -2.10 19.30
C THR A 126 6.02 -1.93 20.33
N ALA A 127 5.51 -0.72 20.51
CA ALA A 127 4.39 -0.47 21.42
C ALA A 127 3.09 -1.06 20.90
N LEU A 128 2.86 -1.03 19.59
CA LEU A 128 1.68 -1.63 18.97
C LEU A 128 1.71 -3.15 19.05
N LEU A 129 2.87 -3.76 18.85
CA LEU A 129 3.04 -5.21 18.90
C LEU A 129 2.89 -5.77 20.32
N LYS A 130 3.19 -4.99 21.36
CA LYS A 130 3.03 -5.40 22.76
C LYS A 130 1.59 -5.41 23.25
N GLN A 131 0.65 -4.87 22.48
CA GLN A 131 -0.77 -4.80 22.85
C GLN A 131 -1.57 -6.06 22.50
N ARG A 132 -0.92 -7.09 22.03
CA ARG A 132 -1.53 -8.37 21.71
C ARG A 132 -1.65 -9.30 22.91
#